data_f36595ddaae754aae44cc2720ec90e46
#
_entry.id   f36595ddaae754aae44cc2720ec90e46
#
_cell.length_a   1.000
_cell.length_b   1.000
_cell.length_c   1.000
_cell.angle_alpha   90.00
_cell.angle_beta   90.00
_cell.angle_gamma   90.00
#
_symmetry.space_group_name_H-M   'P 1'
#
loop_
_entity.id
_entity.type
_entity.pdbx_description
1 polymer ?
#
loop_
_entity_poly.entity_id
_entity_poly.type
_entity_poly.pdbx_seq_one_letter_code
_entity_poly.pdbx_strand_id
1 'polypeptide(L)'
;MLESQIRPNKVIDELVLSAFSETPRELFVQKSMRDIAYIDEDLPLSNGRYLMEPMVLARLVQSLELKLSDNVMIIGVGTGYSAAIISKMVTSVIGIESRAPLIQKAESNLAQLDITNTVLFKERLQDGYSKEAPYNAILIDGGVSCVPNSILNQLAVDGKLVSIYRSDRTAAGEASSWMRSGDKFSRTCLFNAQVPTLEEFKEKPEFQF
;
A
#
# COMPACT_ATOMS: atom_id res chain seq x y z
N MET A 1 17.36 -3.30 -8.83
CA MET A 1 16.08 -3.60 -8.16
C MET A 1 15.33 -4.74 -8.84
N LEU A 2 14.88 -4.66 -10.10
CA LEU A 2 14.08 -5.73 -10.74
C LEU A 2 14.77 -7.08 -10.73
N GLU A 3 15.96 -7.19 -11.32
CA GLU A 3 16.69 -8.45 -11.49
C GLU A 3 17.31 -9.00 -10.20
N SER A 4 17.57 -8.13 -9.21
CA SER A 4 18.25 -8.54 -7.96
C SER A 4 17.35 -8.71 -6.76
N GLN A 5 16.15 -8.10 -6.76
CA GLN A 5 15.26 -8.10 -5.60
C GLN A 5 13.85 -8.59 -5.94
N ILE A 6 13.26 -8.13 -7.06
CA ILE A 6 11.84 -8.38 -7.35
C ILE A 6 11.64 -9.74 -8.02
N ARG A 7 12.29 -10.00 -9.19
CA ARG A 7 12.15 -11.28 -9.91
C ARG A 7 12.58 -12.50 -9.08
N PRO A 8 13.74 -12.49 -8.36
CA PRO A 8 14.14 -13.62 -7.52
C PRO A 8 13.14 -13.98 -6.42
N ASN A 9 12.32 -13.01 -6.00
CA ASN A 9 11.30 -13.16 -4.97
C ASN A 9 9.90 -13.50 -5.53
N LYS A 10 9.86 -14.19 -6.69
CA LYS A 10 8.63 -14.75 -7.29
C LYS A 10 7.63 -13.71 -7.80
N VAL A 11 8.05 -12.51 -8.11
CA VAL A 11 7.25 -11.55 -8.87
C VAL A 11 7.46 -11.85 -10.36
N ILE A 12 6.43 -12.37 -11.00
CA ILE A 12 6.45 -12.84 -12.39
C ILE A 12 5.43 -12.12 -13.28
N ASP A 13 4.54 -11.33 -12.70
CA ASP A 13 3.55 -10.55 -13.43
C ASP A 13 4.26 -9.41 -14.20
N GLU A 14 4.20 -9.45 -15.52
CA GLU A 14 4.89 -8.49 -16.39
C GLU A 14 4.31 -7.07 -16.27
N LEU A 15 3.03 -6.90 -15.92
CA LEU A 15 2.46 -5.57 -15.67
C LEU A 15 3.05 -4.98 -14.39
N VAL A 16 3.18 -5.78 -13.33
CA VAL A 16 3.84 -5.36 -12.08
C VAL A 16 5.29 -4.99 -12.36
N LEU A 17 6.03 -5.84 -13.05
CA LEU A 17 7.44 -5.61 -13.37
C LEU A 17 7.63 -4.33 -14.20
N SER A 18 6.80 -4.10 -15.23
CA SER A 18 6.81 -2.88 -16.04
C SER A 18 6.53 -1.64 -15.19
N ALA A 19 5.47 -1.68 -14.37
CA ALA A 19 5.10 -0.56 -13.50
C ALA A 19 6.22 -0.17 -12.52
N PHE A 20 6.90 -1.17 -11.92
CA PHE A 20 8.06 -0.91 -11.05
C PHE A 20 9.27 -0.39 -11.82
N SER A 21 9.51 -0.85 -13.05
CA SER A 21 10.65 -0.39 -13.87
C SER A 21 10.51 1.06 -14.32
N GLU A 22 9.29 1.49 -14.57
CA GLU A 22 8.95 2.81 -15.08
C GLU A 22 8.72 3.85 -13.98
N THR A 23 8.75 3.44 -12.71
CA THR A 23 8.50 4.34 -11.58
C THR A 23 9.82 4.59 -10.82
N PRO A 24 10.43 5.79 -10.99
CA PRO A 24 11.71 6.11 -10.38
C PRO A 24 11.55 6.30 -8.86
N ARG A 25 11.95 5.31 -8.08
CA ARG A 25 11.74 5.22 -6.64
C ARG A 25 12.40 6.38 -5.87
N GLU A 26 13.53 6.89 -6.36
CA GLU A 26 14.28 8.01 -5.79
C GLU A 26 13.53 9.35 -5.75
N LEU A 27 12.44 9.48 -6.53
CA LEU A 27 11.57 10.68 -6.46
C LEU A 27 10.72 10.70 -5.18
N PHE A 28 10.48 9.54 -4.59
CA PHE A 28 9.55 9.36 -3.48
C PHE A 28 10.21 9.39 -2.10
N VAL A 29 11.53 9.50 -2.05
CA VAL A 29 12.31 9.66 -0.81
C VAL A 29 12.82 11.10 -0.65
N GLN A 30 13.35 11.41 0.53
CA GLN A 30 14.03 12.68 0.78
C GLN A 30 15.30 12.77 -0.08
N LYS A 31 15.71 13.99 -0.43
CA LYS A 31 16.93 14.23 -1.27
C LYS A 31 18.17 13.54 -0.73
N SER A 32 18.35 13.53 0.60
CA SER A 32 19.48 12.89 1.28
C SER A 32 19.47 11.36 1.19
N MET A 33 18.36 10.75 0.79
CA MET A 33 18.20 9.27 0.71
C MET A 33 18.14 8.77 -0.73
N ARG A 34 18.27 9.62 -1.73
CA ARG A 34 18.15 9.21 -3.13
C ARG A 34 19.16 8.17 -3.56
N ASP A 35 20.40 8.29 -3.10
CA ASP A 35 21.49 7.37 -3.46
C ASP A 35 21.27 5.96 -2.91
N ILE A 36 20.44 5.81 -1.88
CA ILE A 36 20.07 4.54 -1.27
C ILE A 36 18.60 4.15 -1.52
N ALA A 37 17.90 4.84 -2.41
CA ALA A 37 16.47 4.60 -2.65
C ALA A 37 16.13 3.17 -3.08
N TYR A 38 17.08 2.43 -3.62
CA TYR A 38 16.92 1.08 -4.16
C TYR A 38 17.48 -0.04 -3.28
N ILE A 39 17.82 0.26 -2.01
CA ILE A 39 18.20 -0.81 -1.06
C ILE A 39 16.98 -1.69 -0.73
N ASP A 40 17.27 -2.90 -0.26
CA ASP A 40 16.26 -3.91 0.09
C ASP A 40 15.83 -3.73 1.55
N GLU A 41 15.36 -2.54 1.89
CA GLU A 41 14.90 -2.14 3.22
C GLU A 41 13.79 -1.09 3.12
N ASP A 42 12.99 -0.99 4.19
CA ASP A 42 12.02 0.08 4.37
C ASP A 42 12.74 1.42 4.62
N LEU A 43 12.45 2.43 3.82
CA LEU A 43 13.06 3.74 3.97
C LEU A 43 12.16 4.69 4.75
N PRO A 44 12.66 5.34 5.82
CA PRO A 44 11.85 6.28 6.58
C PRO A 44 11.49 7.51 5.73
N LEU A 45 10.20 7.82 5.72
CA LEU A 45 9.65 9.07 5.23
C LEU A 45 9.42 10.02 6.42
N SER A 46 8.98 11.23 6.15
CA SER A 46 8.57 12.14 7.22
C SER A 46 7.32 11.62 7.97
N ASN A 47 7.13 12.10 9.20
CA ASN A 47 5.91 11.87 9.98
C ASN A 47 5.55 10.40 10.26
N GLY A 48 6.55 9.53 10.44
CA GLY A 48 6.33 8.13 10.83
C GLY A 48 5.78 7.24 9.73
N ARG A 49 5.89 7.65 8.46
CA ARG A 49 5.68 6.77 7.31
C ARG A 49 6.98 6.19 6.82
N TYR A 50 6.86 5.09 6.10
CA TYR A 50 7.98 4.40 5.48
C TYR A 50 7.65 4.13 4.01
N LEU A 51 8.64 4.19 3.17
CA LEU A 51 8.58 3.67 1.82
C LEU A 51 8.95 2.19 1.91
N MET A 52 7.96 1.32 1.73
CA MET A 52 8.11 -0.13 1.86
C MET A 52 9.22 -0.65 0.96
N GLU A 53 9.99 -1.65 1.41
CA GLU A 53 11.02 -2.29 0.59
C GLU A 53 10.45 -2.79 -0.76
N PRO A 54 11.25 -2.75 -1.85
CA PRO A 54 10.74 -3.04 -3.19
C PRO A 54 10.11 -4.41 -3.33
N MET A 55 10.73 -5.44 -2.76
CA MET A 55 10.30 -6.82 -2.86
C MET A 55 8.93 -7.05 -2.21
N VAL A 56 8.73 -6.51 -0.99
CA VAL A 56 7.46 -6.68 -0.26
C VAL A 56 6.33 -5.98 -0.99
N LEU A 57 6.54 -4.71 -1.40
CA LEU A 57 5.51 -3.97 -2.13
C LEU A 57 5.14 -4.67 -3.46
N ALA A 58 6.13 -5.14 -4.22
CA ALA A 58 5.88 -5.80 -5.49
C ALA A 58 5.08 -7.10 -5.32
N ARG A 59 5.38 -7.89 -4.29
CA ARG A 59 4.63 -9.11 -3.98
C ARG A 59 3.20 -8.82 -3.51
N LEU A 60 3.01 -7.77 -2.71
CA LEU A 60 1.66 -7.33 -2.32
C LEU A 60 0.85 -6.89 -3.54
N VAL A 61 1.43 -6.05 -4.41
CA VAL A 61 0.77 -5.57 -5.64
C VAL A 61 0.42 -6.75 -6.56
N GLN A 62 1.34 -7.69 -6.77
CA GLN A 62 1.06 -8.90 -7.57
C GLN A 62 -0.10 -9.72 -6.98
N SER A 63 -0.18 -9.85 -5.65
CA SER A 63 -1.23 -10.65 -5.00
C SER A 63 -2.64 -10.04 -5.08
N LEU A 64 -2.75 -8.76 -5.45
CA LEU A 64 -4.03 -8.12 -5.75
C LEU A 64 -4.63 -8.61 -7.06
N GLU A 65 -3.83 -9.15 -7.99
CA GLU A 65 -4.28 -9.63 -9.31
C GLU A 65 -5.07 -8.55 -10.08
N LEU A 66 -4.50 -7.34 -10.14
CA LEU A 66 -5.14 -6.14 -10.67
C LEU A 66 -5.49 -6.27 -12.16
N LYS A 67 -6.60 -5.64 -12.54
CA LYS A 67 -7.07 -5.54 -13.93
C LYS A 67 -7.16 -4.08 -14.35
N LEU A 68 -6.99 -3.83 -15.63
CA LEU A 68 -7.09 -2.47 -16.19
C LEU A 68 -8.43 -1.77 -15.89
N SER A 69 -9.50 -2.53 -15.65
CA SER A 69 -10.84 -2.00 -15.32
C SER A 69 -11.02 -1.68 -13.84
N ASP A 70 -10.05 -1.99 -12.97
CA ASP A 70 -10.23 -1.90 -11.54
C ASP A 70 -10.20 -0.45 -11.03
N ASN A 71 -10.97 -0.23 -9.95
CA ASN A 71 -10.88 0.93 -9.08
C ASN A 71 -10.19 0.51 -7.78
N VAL A 72 -9.11 1.17 -7.43
CA VAL A 72 -8.23 0.77 -6.32
C VAL A 72 -8.15 1.87 -5.27
N MET A 73 -8.25 1.50 -3.98
CA MET A 73 -7.95 2.39 -2.87
C MET A 73 -6.58 2.05 -2.27
N ILE A 74 -5.79 3.09 -2.00
CA ILE A 74 -4.52 2.98 -1.26
C ILE A 74 -4.64 3.77 0.04
N ILE A 75 -4.42 3.09 1.16
CA ILE A 75 -4.49 3.65 2.51
C ILE A 75 -3.07 3.85 3.03
N GLY A 76 -2.73 5.10 3.42
CA GLY A 76 -1.40 5.46 3.87
C GLY A 76 -0.44 5.70 2.69
N VAL A 77 -0.91 6.37 1.65
CA VAL A 77 -0.20 6.57 0.36
C VAL A 77 1.18 7.23 0.49
N GLY A 78 1.50 7.81 1.64
CA GLY A 78 2.79 8.43 1.93
C GLY A 78 3.17 9.50 0.91
N THR A 79 4.29 9.31 0.23
CA THR A 79 4.77 10.20 -0.82
C THR A 79 4.30 9.82 -2.24
N GLY A 80 3.43 8.80 -2.37
CA GLY A 80 2.75 8.43 -3.61
C GLY A 80 3.41 7.33 -4.44
N TYR A 81 4.39 6.59 -3.92
CA TYR A 81 5.11 5.57 -4.70
C TYR A 81 4.21 4.41 -5.12
N SER A 82 3.48 3.81 -4.17
CA SER A 82 2.52 2.74 -4.46
C SER A 82 1.40 3.21 -5.40
N ALA A 83 0.97 4.47 -5.25
CA ALA A 83 -0.02 5.06 -6.14
C ALA A 83 0.51 5.21 -7.57
N ALA A 84 1.75 5.66 -7.74
CA ALA A 84 2.39 5.78 -9.05
C ALA A 84 2.57 4.43 -9.76
N ILE A 85 2.85 3.37 -9.00
CA ILE A 85 2.95 2.01 -9.55
C ILE A 85 1.56 1.50 -9.98
N ILE A 86 0.59 1.53 -9.06
CA ILE A 86 -0.74 0.95 -9.29
C ILE A 86 -1.50 1.73 -10.37
N SER A 87 -1.30 3.04 -10.48
CA SER A 87 -1.96 3.87 -11.52
C SER A 87 -1.67 3.41 -12.96
N LYS A 88 -0.53 2.75 -13.19
CA LYS A 88 -0.15 2.19 -14.49
C LYS A 88 -0.89 0.89 -14.86
N MET A 89 -1.58 0.30 -13.87
CA MET A 89 -2.17 -1.05 -13.98
C MET A 89 -3.70 -1.03 -13.94
N VAL A 90 -4.32 0.12 -13.59
CA VAL A 90 -5.76 0.19 -13.33
C VAL A 90 -6.41 1.45 -13.91
N THR A 91 -7.75 1.49 -13.94
CA THR A 91 -8.50 2.66 -14.43
C THR A 91 -8.35 3.85 -13.49
N SER A 92 -8.47 3.65 -12.16
CA SER A 92 -8.46 4.74 -11.19
C SER A 92 -7.86 4.32 -9.85
N VAL A 93 -7.21 5.27 -9.20
CA VAL A 93 -6.64 5.12 -7.87
C VAL A 93 -7.17 6.22 -6.96
N ILE A 94 -7.70 5.83 -5.81
CA ILE A 94 -8.02 6.72 -4.70
C ILE A 94 -6.98 6.52 -3.60
N GLY A 95 -6.18 7.53 -3.35
CA GLY A 95 -5.17 7.50 -2.28
C GLY A 95 -5.63 8.29 -1.06
N ILE A 96 -5.52 7.72 0.13
CA ILE A 96 -5.78 8.45 1.38
C ILE A 96 -4.54 8.52 2.27
N GLU A 97 -4.35 9.68 2.89
CA GLU A 97 -3.27 9.95 3.83
C GLU A 97 -3.77 10.94 4.89
N SER A 98 -3.38 10.73 6.15
CA SER A 98 -3.77 11.60 7.26
C SER A 98 -2.87 12.84 7.39
N ARG A 99 -1.67 12.81 6.82
CA ARG A 99 -0.60 13.81 6.96
C ARG A 99 -0.58 14.75 5.75
N ALA A 100 -1.06 15.98 5.90
CA ALA A 100 -1.11 16.97 4.81
C ALA A 100 0.23 17.20 4.08
N PRO A 101 1.40 17.26 4.74
CA PRO A 101 2.67 17.42 4.02
C PRO A 101 3.01 16.25 3.10
N LEU A 102 2.57 15.03 3.44
CA LEU A 102 2.79 13.86 2.59
C LEU A 102 1.87 13.88 1.37
N ILE A 103 0.61 14.28 1.53
CA ILE A 103 -0.31 14.47 0.39
C ILE A 103 0.27 15.46 -0.60
N GLN A 104 0.69 16.64 -0.14
CA GLN A 104 1.30 17.66 -1.01
C GLN A 104 2.53 17.12 -1.76
N LYS A 105 3.34 16.32 -1.06
CA LYS A 105 4.50 15.69 -1.69
C LYS A 105 4.08 14.63 -2.71
N ALA A 106 3.09 13.81 -2.40
CA ALA A 106 2.55 12.81 -3.30
C ALA A 106 1.93 13.43 -4.56
N GLU A 107 1.10 14.48 -4.41
CA GLU A 107 0.55 15.24 -5.53
C GLU A 107 1.65 15.79 -6.44
N SER A 108 2.68 16.40 -5.86
CA SER A 108 3.83 16.91 -6.62
C SER A 108 4.58 15.80 -7.36
N ASN A 109 4.78 14.63 -6.75
CA ASN A 109 5.47 13.51 -7.37
C ASN A 109 4.64 12.89 -8.51
N LEU A 110 3.32 12.72 -8.29
CA LEU A 110 2.41 12.17 -9.30
C LEU A 110 2.29 13.12 -10.50
N ALA A 111 2.20 14.44 -10.26
CA ALA A 111 2.19 15.44 -11.33
C ALA A 111 3.49 15.45 -12.14
N GLN A 112 4.66 15.24 -11.50
CA GLN A 112 5.96 15.15 -12.18
C GLN A 112 6.04 13.93 -13.12
N LEU A 113 5.22 12.90 -12.87
CA LEU A 113 5.14 11.67 -13.68
C LEU A 113 3.94 11.66 -14.62
N ASP A 114 3.25 12.80 -14.80
CA ASP A 114 2.05 12.95 -15.64
C ASP A 114 0.92 11.94 -15.29
N ILE A 115 0.83 11.52 -14.02
CA ILE A 115 -0.21 10.59 -13.56
C ILE A 115 -1.50 11.37 -13.31
N THR A 116 -2.54 11.06 -14.07
CA THR A 116 -3.82 11.77 -14.07
C THR A 116 -5.02 10.97 -13.56
N ASN A 117 -4.86 9.65 -13.39
CA ASN A 117 -5.92 8.74 -12.93
C ASN A 117 -5.85 8.44 -11.42
N THR A 118 -5.17 9.30 -10.66
CA THR A 118 -5.02 9.17 -9.21
C THR A 118 -5.53 10.43 -8.51
N VAL A 119 -6.42 10.25 -7.55
CA VAL A 119 -6.93 11.35 -6.71
C VAL A 119 -6.56 11.08 -5.26
N LEU A 120 -6.03 12.10 -4.56
CA LEU A 120 -5.59 11.99 -3.18
C LEU A 120 -6.53 12.74 -2.24
N PHE A 121 -6.85 12.14 -1.09
CA PHE A 121 -7.68 12.73 -0.06
C PHE A 121 -6.99 12.73 1.30
N LYS A 122 -7.16 13.83 2.04
CA LYS A 122 -6.75 13.89 3.44
C LYS A 122 -7.86 13.34 4.31
N GLU A 123 -7.70 12.10 4.75
CA GLU A 123 -8.70 11.40 5.56
C GLU A 123 -8.04 10.60 6.70
N ARG A 124 -8.84 10.17 7.65
CA ARG A 124 -8.40 9.21 8.67
C ARG A 124 -8.23 7.84 8.01
N LEU A 125 -7.06 7.23 8.18
CA LEU A 125 -6.74 5.97 7.49
C LEU A 125 -7.70 4.83 7.84
N GLN A 126 -8.20 4.79 9.08
CA GLN A 126 -9.10 3.73 9.57
C GLN A 126 -10.52 3.81 9.00
N ASP A 127 -10.89 4.94 8.42
CA ASP A 127 -12.23 5.15 7.87
C ASP A 127 -12.31 4.75 6.38
N GLY A 128 -11.14 4.63 5.70
CA GLY A 128 -11.11 4.46 4.25
C GLY A 128 -11.70 5.67 3.52
N TYR A 129 -12.32 5.43 2.35
CA TYR A 129 -13.02 6.47 1.59
C TYR A 129 -14.27 5.92 0.93
N SER A 130 -15.36 5.85 1.68
CA SER A 130 -16.61 5.20 1.27
C SER A 130 -17.36 5.89 0.14
N LYS A 131 -17.05 7.17 -0.17
CA LYS A 131 -17.73 7.94 -1.23
C LYS A 131 -17.48 7.39 -2.63
N GLU A 132 -16.33 6.73 -2.84
CA GLU A 132 -15.94 6.14 -4.12
C GLU A 132 -15.97 4.59 -4.09
N ALA A 133 -16.48 4.00 -2.99
CA ALA A 133 -16.69 2.56 -2.91
C ALA A 133 -17.81 2.08 -3.87
N PRO A 134 -17.80 0.82 -4.34
CA PRO A 134 -16.90 -0.24 -3.92
C PRO A 134 -15.56 -0.26 -4.69
N TYR A 135 -14.50 -0.78 -4.04
CA TYR A 135 -13.17 -0.95 -4.63
C TYR A 135 -12.92 -2.41 -5.01
N ASN A 136 -12.36 -2.63 -6.20
CA ASN A 136 -11.92 -3.96 -6.63
C ASN A 136 -10.71 -4.44 -5.82
N ALA A 137 -9.83 -3.51 -5.46
CA ALA A 137 -8.68 -3.80 -4.63
C ALA A 137 -8.40 -2.67 -3.63
N ILE A 138 -7.84 -3.04 -2.46
CA ILE A 138 -7.37 -2.09 -1.44
C ILE A 138 -5.96 -2.50 -1.04
N LEU A 139 -5.02 -1.56 -1.09
CA LEU A 139 -3.70 -1.68 -0.48
C LEU A 139 -3.64 -0.83 0.77
N ILE A 140 -3.31 -1.41 1.93
CA ILE A 140 -2.84 -0.62 3.06
C ILE A 140 -1.31 -0.62 3.00
N ASP A 141 -0.72 0.54 2.68
CA ASP A 141 0.71 0.72 2.44
C ASP A 141 1.47 0.89 3.78
N GLY A 142 1.58 -0.23 4.49
CA GLY A 142 2.21 -0.31 5.80
C GLY A 142 1.69 -1.50 6.61
N GLY A 143 2.16 -1.63 7.86
CA GLY A 143 1.68 -2.66 8.77
C GLY A 143 0.40 -2.27 9.49
N VAL A 144 -0.41 -3.27 9.86
CA VAL A 144 -1.65 -3.11 10.64
C VAL A 144 -1.75 -4.18 11.73
N SER A 145 -2.30 -3.83 12.89
CA SER A 145 -2.65 -4.82 13.93
C SER A 145 -4.09 -5.34 13.74
N CYS A 146 -4.93 -4.57 13.08
CA CYS A 146 -6.31 -4.94 12.76
C CYS A 146 -6.75 -4.19 11.51
N VAL A 147 -7.53 -4.83 10.66
CA VAL A 147 -8.23 -4.18 9.54
C VAL A 147 -9.68 -3.95 9.96
N PRO A 148 -10.13 -2.68 10.09
CA PRO A 148 -11.49 -2.38 10.49
C PRO A 148 -12.53 -2.88 9.48
N ASN A 149 -13.69 -3.33 9.96
CA ASN A 149 -14.80 -3.72 9.09
C ASN A 149 -15.29 -2.55 8.21
N SER A 150 -15.13 -1.30 8.67
CA SER A 150 -15.41 -0.10 7.87
C SER A 150 -14.63 -0.07 6.56
N ILE A 151 -13.39 -0.56 6.55
CA ILE A 151 -12.55 -0.67 5.36
C ILE A 151 -12.94 -1.91 4.55
N LEU A 152 -13.09 -3.08 5.19
CA LEU A 152 -13.45 -4.33 4.50
C LEU A 152 -14.77 -4.21 3.75
N ASN A 153 -15.76 -3.51 4.33
CA ASN A 153 -17.07 -3.28 3.70
C ASN A 153 -17.00 -2.38 2.45
N GLN A 154 -15.88 -1.69 2.21
CA GLN A 154 -15.65 -0.91 1.00
C GLN A 154 -15.11 -1.75 -0.17
N LEU A 155 -14.76 -3.02 0.05
CA LEU A 155 -14.43 -3.93 -1.04
C LEU A 155 -15.67 -4.27 -1.89
N ALA A 156 -15.47 -4.38 -3.18
CA ALA A 156 -16.42 -5.04 -4.07
C ALA A 156 -16.57 -6.54 -3.69
N VAL A 157 -17.62 -7.18 -4.16
CA VAL A 157 -17.73 -8.65 -4.08
C VAL A 157 -16.56 -9.23 -4.88
N ASP A 158 -15.90 -10.23 -4.32
CA ASP A 158 -14.65 -10.84 -4.82
C ASP A 158 -13.43 -9.89 -4.85
N GLY A 159 -13.56 -8.68 -4.29
CA GLY A 159 -12.47 -7.72 -4.12
C GLY A 159 -11.48 -8.19 -3.06
N LYS A 160 -10.23 -7.72 -3.19
CA LYS A 160 -9.10 -8.09 -2.32
C LYS A 160 -8.53 -6.87 -1.60
N LEU A 161 -8.18 -7.06 -0.33
CA LEU A 161 -7.34 -6.12 0.42
C LEU A 161 -6.04 -6.80 0.78
N VAL A 162 -4.91 -6.10 0.67
CA VAL A 162 -3.61 -6.60 1.12
C VAL A 162 -2.93 -5.61 2.06
N SER A 163 -2.21 -6.15 3.03
CA SER A 163 -1.38 -5.39 3.98
C SER A 163 -0.42 -6.32 4.70
N ILE A 164 0.47 -5.75 5.51
CA ILE A 164 1.28 -6.51 6.47
C ILE A 164 0.54 -6.54 7.80
N TYR A 165 0.06 -7.71 8.18
CA TYR A 165 -0.63 -7.95 9.43
C TYR A 165 0.34 -8.36 10.53
N ARG A 166 0.15 -7.82 11.72
CA ARG A 166 0.91 -8.20 12.91
C ARG A 166 -0.04 -8.28 14.10
N SER A 167 -0.24 -9.48 14.62
CA SER A 167 -1.22 -9.75 15.70
C SER A 167 -0.87 -9.05 17.02
N ASP A 168 0.42 -8.85 17.29
CA ASP A 168 0.93 -8.15 18.47
C ASP A 168 2.30 -7.52 18.18
N ARG A 169 2.87 -6.78 19.14
CA ARG A 169 4.15 -6.09 18.98
C ARG A 169 5.37 -7.04 18.89
N THR A 170 5.21 -8.27 19.32
CA THR A 170 6.30 -9.28 19.37
C THR A 170 6.21 -10.26 18.20
N ALA A 171 5.06 -10.37 17.55
CA ALA A 171 4.87 -11.26 16.41
C ALA A 171 5.65 -10.78 15.18
N ALA A 172 6.11 -11.74 14.39
CA ALA A 172 6.57 -11.47 13.04
C ALA A 172 5.41 -10.95 12.19
N GLY A 173 5.68 -9.99 11.31
CA GLY A 173 4.68 -9.49 10.37
C GLY A 173 4.40 -10.51 9.26
N GLU A 174 3.15 -10.57 8.83
CA GLU A 174 2.66 -11.44 7.75
C GLU A 174 2.01 -10.60 6.66
N ALA A 175 2.53 -10.64 5.45
CA ALA A 175 1.77 -10.18 4.30
C ALA A 175 0.49 -11.01 4.20
N SER A 176 -0.65 -10.36 4.28
CA SER A 176 -1.96 -11.01 4.33
C SER A 176 -2.89 -10.42 3.29
N SER A 177 -3.76 -11.27 2.74
CA SER A 177 -4.85 -10.89 1.86
C SER A 177 -6.19 -11.15 2.55
N TRP A 178 -7.09 -10.17 2.47
CA TRP A 178 -8.51 -10.32 2.83
C TRP A 178 -9.32 -10.31 1.55
N MET A 179 -10.18 -11.30 1.38
CA MET A 179 -11.08 -11.40 0.24
C MET A 179 -12.52 -11.32 0.72
N ARG A 180 -13.33 -10.53 0.02
CA ARG A 180 -14.77 -10.46 0.24
C ARG A 180 -15.48 -11.51 -0.61
N SER A 181 -16.31 -12.37 0.04
CA SER A 181 -17.19 -13.32 -0.65
C SER A 181 -18.62 -13.12 -0.15
N GLY A 182 -19.42 -12.39 -0.91
CA GLY A 182 -20.73 -11.90 -0.48
C GLY A 182 -20.59 -10.99 0.75
N ASP A 183 -21.17 -11.39 1.87
CA ASP A 183 -21.12 -10.67 3.15
C ASP A 183 -20.01 -11.16 4.10
N LYS A 184 -19.18 -12.10 3.66
CA LYS A 184 -18.10 -12.68 4.46
C LYS A 184 -16.74 -12.24 3.99
N PHE A 185 -15.79 -12.19 4.93
CA PHE A 185 -14.40 -11.90 4.68
C PHE A 185 -13.53 -13.07 5.14
N SER A 186 -12.57 -13.44 4.30
CA SER A 186 -11.56 -14.46 4.65
C SER A 186 -10.18 -13.84 4.60
N ARG A 187 -9.31 -14.19 5.56
CA ARG A 187 -7.90 -13.78 5.55
C ARG A 187 -7.01 -14.97 5.20
N THR A 188 -6.04 -14.74 4.35
CA THR A 188 -5.00 -15.72 3.98
C THR A 188 -3.63 -15.08 4.18
N CYS A 189 -2.71 -15.79 4.85
CA CYS A 189 -1.30 -15.42 4.92
C CYS A 189 -0.63 -15.72 3.59
N LEU A 190 0.12 -14.76 3.06
CA LEU A 190 0.82 -14.88 1.77
C LEU A 190 2.30 -15.21 1.97
N PHE A 191 2.99 -14.45 2.83
CA PHE A 191 4.40 -14.59 3.16
C PHE A 191 4.77 -13.76 4.39
N ASN A 192 5.91 -14.06 4.99
CA ASN A 192 6.43 -13.26 6.12
C ASN A 192 7.11 -11.99 5.61
N ALA A 193 6.83 -10.86 6.25
CA ALA A 193 7.47 -9.58 5.97
C ALA A 193 7.46 -8.69 7.22
N GLN A 194 8.49 -7.86 7.36
CA GLN A 194 8.64 -6.93 8.47
C GLN A 194 8.49 -5.50 7.94
N VAL A 195 7.34 -4.90 8.16
CA VAL A 195 7.05 -3.50 7.79
C VAL A 195 6.53 -2.77 9.02
N PRO A 196 6.96 -1.53 9.29
CA PRO A 196 6.46 -0.76 10.41
C PRO A 196 4.95 -0.60 10.39
N THR A 197 4.33 -0.80 11.56
CA THR A 197 2.89 -0.62 11.73
C THR A 197 2.55 0.87 11.63
N LEU A 198 1.57 1.21 10.81
CA LEU A 198 1.02 2.55 10.71
C LEU A 198 0.48 2.97 12.09
N GLU A 199 0.78 4.20 12.53
CA GLU A 199 0.45 4.69 13.87
C GLU A 199 -1.05 4.58 14.17
N GLU A 200 -1.86 4.85 13.15
CA GLU A 200 -3.31 4.82 13.24
C GLU A 200 -3.89 3.40 13.43
N PHE A 201 -3.13 2.36 13.05
CA PHE A 201 -3.53 0.95 13.16
C PHE A 201 -2.82 0.20 14.29
N LYS A 202 -2.06 0.89 15.15
CA LYS A 202 -1.52 0.29 16.36
C LYS A 202 -2.62 0.03 17.37
N GLU A 203 -2.56 -1.11 18.04
CA GLU A 203 -3.40 -1.36 19.22
C GLU A 203 -3.13 -0.30 20.29
N LYS A 204 -4.19 0.31 20.80
CA LYS A 204 -4.09 1.14 21.98
C LYS A 204 -3.80 0.24 23.16
N PRO A 205 -2.81 0.55 24.01
CA PRO A 205 -2.61 -0.22 25.23
C PRO A 205 -3.88 -0.16 26.06
N GLU A 206 -4.55 -1.30 26.27
CA GLU A 206 -5.59 -1.42 27.27
C GLU A 206 -4.90 -1.39 28.63
N PHE A 207 -5.20 -0.39 29.43
CA PHE A 207 -4.83 -0.39 30.86
C PHE A 207 -5.67 -1.47 31.53
N GLN A 208 -5.10 -2.63 31.80
CA GLN A 208 -5.66 -3.56 32.79
C GLN A 208 -5.38 -2.99 34.18
N PHE A 209 -6.44 -2.61 34.89
CA PHE A 209 -6.40 -2.26 36.30
C PHE A 209 -6.39 -3.53 37.16
#